data_1d11e05ab9e7446bd9344ca60df764ad
#
_entry.id   1d11e05ab9e7446bd9344ca60df764ad
#
_cell.length_a   1.000
_cell.length_b   1.000
_cell.length_c   1.000
_cell.angle_alpha   90.00
_cell.angle_beta   90.00
_cell.angle_gamma   90.00
#
_symmetry.space_group_name_H-M   'P 1'
#
loop_
_entity.id
_entity.type
_entity.pdbx_description
1 polymer ?
#
loop_
_entity_poly.entity_id
_entity_poly.type
_entity_poly.pdbx_seq_one_letter_code
_entity_poly.pdbx_strand_id
1 'polypeptide(L)'
;MEETPPPQKAKYIIELPVRIWHWSIVICIATLILTGYYIGYPWHSIDGHPTYLFLMGYMRIVHFSAGFILAIGIFLCLIYALFGNNYSKQIFVIPIWQKSWWHGLIGDFRWYLFIDKTPHVHYDHNPLAQVGMFGCIFLIFFMTFTGMGMFIMSSDNPWLVHTFHWVLDVAYWVGGNGIDLHNWHRLGMLFIIAFIIIHLYMVIREEIMGNTTLVSAMFNGFKLVRLIKQPKKN
;
A
#
# COMPACT_ATOMS: atom_id res chain seq x y z
N MET A 1 23.77 31.98 18.81
CA MET A 1 24.67 30.91 18.37
C MET A 1 23.84 29.93 17.58
N GLU A 2 24.03 29.86 16.29
CA GLU A 2 23.37 28.86 15.45
C GLU A 2 24.01 27.52 15.76
N GLU A 3 23.26 26.63 16.43
CA GLU A 3 23.73 25.26 16.67
C GLU A 3 23.93 24.57 15.32
N THR A 4 25.16 24.22 15.02
CA THR A 4 25.46 23.42 13.83
C THR A 4 24.64 22.13 13.91
N PRO A 5 23.87 21.80 12.85
CA PRO A 5 23.05 20.59 12.86
C PRO A 5 23.93 19.38 13.10
N PRO A 6 23.45 18.37 13.85
CA PRO A 6 24.23 17.18 14.16
C PRO A 6 24.66 16.48 12.85
N PRO A 7 25.86 15.89 12.82
CA PRO A 7 26.38 15.24 11.61
C PRO A 7 25.41 14.14 11.15
N GLN A 8 25.12 14.13 9.86
CA GLN A 8 24.24 13.15 9.22
C GLN A 8 25.08 12.18 8.37
N LYS A 9 24.70 10.91 8.36
CA LYS A 9 25.32 9.88 7.52
C LYS A 9 24.28 9.28 6.60
N ALA A 10 24.61 9.18 5.32
CA ALA A 10 23.78 8.44 4.37
C ALA A 10 23.92 6.94 4.63
N LYS A 11 22.81 6.26 4.84
CA LYS A 11 22.74 4.80 5.01
C LYS A 11 21.82 4.21 3.95
N TYR A 12 22.29 3.19 3.25
CA TYR A 12 21.48 2.42 2.30
C TYR A 12 20.50 1.56 3.10
N ILE A 13 19.20 1.84 2.99
CA ILE A 13 18.16 1.20 3.80
C ILE A 13 17.14 0.51 2.90
N ILE A 14 16.73 1.14 1.79
CA ILE A 14 15.68 0.63 0.92
C ILE A 14 16.32 -0.06 -0.29
N GLU A 15 16.24 -1.39 -0.30
CA GLU A 15 16.81 -2.21 -1.34
C GLU A 15 16.09 -2.02 -2.68
N LEU A 16 16.80 -2.25 -3.78
CA LEU A 16 16.27 -2.04 -5.14
C LEU A 16 14.98 -2.82 -5.41
N PRO A 17 14.83 -4.11 -5.03
CA PRO A 17 13.59 -4.86 -5.23
C PRO A 17 12.37 -4.18 -4.56
N VAL A 18 12.55 -3.65 -3.34
CA VAL A 18 11.49 -2.96 -2.59
C VAL A 18 11.04 -1.69 -3.31
N ARG A 19 11.99 -0.93 -3.88
CA ARG A 19 11.70 0.30 -4.63
C ARG A 19 10.97 0.02 -5.93
N ILE A 20 11.43 -0.96 -6.71
CA ILE A 20 10.76 -1.38 -7.95
C ILE A 20 9.34 -1.83 -7.65
N TRP A 21 9.17 -2.67 -6.62
CA TRP A 21 7.87 -3.16 -6.20
C TRP A 21 6.94 -2.02 -5.77
N HIS A 22 7.42 -1.09 -4.95
CA HIS A 22 6.63 0.07 -4.51
C HIS A 22 6.11 0.89 -5.70
N TRP A 23 6.99 1.25 -6.64
CA TRP A 23 6.57 2.06 -7.80
C TRP A 23 5.66 1.28 -8.76
N SER A 24 5.87 -0.02 -8.91
CA SER A 24 4.95 -0.88 -9.66
C SER A 24 3.56 -0.90 -9.04
N ILE A 25 3.46 -1.02 -7.71
CA ILE A 25 2.18 -0.93 -6.99
C ILE A 25 1.52 0.43 -7.18
N VAL A 26 2.26 1.53 -7.08
CA VAL A 26 1.72 2.89 -7.29
C VAL A 26 1.07 2.99 -8.67
N ILE A 27 1.74 2.53 -9.72
CA ILE A 27 1.21 2.55 -11.09
C ILE A 27 -0.02 1.64 -11.21
N CYS A 28 0.05 0.41 -10.67
CA CYS A 28 -1.08 -0.53 -10.72
C CYS A 28 -2.30 0.02 -9.99
N ILE A 29 -2.14 0.55 -8.77
CA ILE A 29 -3.25 1.09 -7.98
C ILE A 29 -3.86 2.31 -8.67
N ALA A 30 -3.07 3.23 -9.20
CA ALA A 30 -3.57 4.37 -9.96
C ALA A 30 -4.40 3.91 -11.17
N THR A 31 -3.89 2.95 -11.93
CA THR A 31 -4.58 2.35 -13.08
C THR A 31 -5.89 1.68 -12.66
N LEU A 32 -5.85 0.90 -11.56
CA LEU A 32 -7.03 0.20 -11.04
C LEU A 32 -8.11 1.15 -10.53
N ILE A 33 -7.75 2.24 -9.86
CA ILE A 33 -8.71 3.27 -9.42
C ILE A 33 -9.39 3.91 -10.62
N LEU A 34 -8.62 4.36 -11.61
CA LEU A 34 -9.16 5.04 -12.80
C LEU A 34 -10.08 4.12 -13.60
N THR A 35 -9.61 2.91 -13.91
CA THR A 35 -10.38 1.95 -14.69
C THR A 35 -11.56 1.39 -13.91
N GLY A 36 -11.40 1.12 -12.60
CA GLY A 36 -12.47 0.64 -11.73
C GLY A 36 -13.57 1.67 -11.53
N TYR A 37 -13.21 2.95 -11.40
CA TYR A 37 -14.20 4.04 -11.36
C TYR A 37 -15.00 4.09 -12.67
N TYR A 38 -14.34 4.02 -13.83
CA TYR A 38 -14.99 3.99 -15.13
C TYR A 38 -15.91 2.77 -15.31
N ILE A 39 -15.47 1.58 -14.90
CA ILE A 39 -16.27 0.35 -14.97
C ILE A 39 -17.54 0.47 -14.11
N GLY A 40 -17.43 1.07 -12.93
CA GLY A 40 -18.55 1.28 -12.03
C GLY A 40 -19.54 2.40 -12.46
N TYR A 41 -19.02 3.42 -13.17
CA TYR A 41 -19.78 4.57 -13.66
C TYR A 41 -19.33 4.95 -15.07
N PRO A 42 -19.74 4.16 -16.08
CA PRO A 42 -19.35 4.44 -17.45
C PRO A 42 -19.94 5.78 -17.91
N TRP A 43 -19.09 6.62 -18.47
CA TRP A 43 -19.55 7.85 -19.08
C TRP A 43 -20.43 7.52 -20.27
N HIS A 44 -21.43 8.37 -20.52
CA HIS A 44 -22.33 8.21 -21.66
C HIS A 44 -21.50 8.07 -22.94
N SER A 45 -21.84 7.07 -23.77
CA SER A 45 -21.16 6.85 -25.02
C SER A 45 -21.24 8.10 -25.89
N ILE A 46 -20.08 8.57 -26.35
CA ILE A 46 -20.02 9.57 -27.40
C ILE A 46 -20.74 9.00 -28.62
N ASP A 47 -21.56 9.80 -29.30
CA ASP A 47 -22.31 9.39 -30.48
C ASP A 47 -21.44 8.58 -31.45
N GLY A 48 -21.78 7.32 -31.68
CA GLY A 48 -21.04 6.41 -32.54
C GLY A 48 -21.61 5.00 -32.50
N HIS A 49 -21.33 4.23 -33.54
CA HIS A 49 -21.79 2.84 -33.62
C HIS A 49 -21.08 1.99 -32.56
N PRO A 50 -21.78 1.22 -31.68
CA PRO A 50 -21.17 0.43 -30.59
C PRO A 50 -20.05 -0.49 -31.01
N THR A 51 -20.06 -0.94 -32.26
CA THR A 51 -19.04 -1.82 -32.87
C THR A 51 -17.65 -1.18 -32.92
N TYR A 52 -17.56 0.16 -32.97
CA TYR A 52 -16.30 0.89 -33.07
C TYR A 52 -15.83 1.45 -31.73
N LEU A 53 -16.66 1.35 -30.68
CA LEU A 53 -16.39 1.95 -29.36
C LEU A 53 -16.34 0.87 -28.28
N PHE A 54 -15.39 -0.06 -28.38
CA PHE A 54 -15.19 -1.13 -27.38
C PHE A 54 -14.46 -0.65 -26.12
N LEU A 55 -14.73 0.61 -25.71
CA LEU A 55 -14.01 1.24 -24.58
C LEU A 55 -14.15 0.48 -23.27
N MET A 56 -15.38 0.01 -22.95
CA MET A 56 -15.62 -0.78 -21.75
C MET A 56 -14.79 -2.08 -21.73
N GLY A 57 -14.64 -2.76 -22.87
CA GLY A 57 -13.80 -3.93 -22.97
C GLY A 57 -12.32 -3.62 -22.73
N TYR A 58 -11.81 -2.53 -23.31
CA TYR A 58 -10.43 -2.09 -23.05
C TYR A 58 -10.22 -1.72 -21.58
N MET A 59 -11.15 -1.02 -20.94
CA MET A 59 -11.07 -0.68 -19.53
C MET A 59 -11.04 -1.93 -18.64
N ARG A 60 -11.85 -2.97 -18.96
CA ARG A 60 -11.82 -4.24 -18.25
C ARG A 60 -10.49 -4.99 -18.46
N ILE A 61 -9.97 -5.05 -19.67
CA ILE A 61 -8.67 -5.69 -19.98
C ILE A 61 -7.55 -5.01 -19.17
N VAL A 62 -7.48 -3.69 -19.20
CA VAL A 62 -6.48 -2.92 -18.45
C VAL A 62 -6.64 -3.14 -16.95
N HIS A 63 -7.88 -3.11 -16.43
CA HIS A 63 -8.16 -3.34 -15.02
C HIS A 63 -7.72 -4.74 -14.55
N PHE A 64 -8.12 -5.78 -15.29
CA PHE A 64 -7.74 -7.15 -14.93
C PHE A 64 -6.24 -7.38 -15.05
N SER A 65 -5.59 -6.86 -16.11
CA SER A 65 -4.14 -6.97 -16.26
C SER A 65 -3.39 -6.30 -15.11
N ALA A 66 -3.78 -5.08 -14.73
CA ALA A 66 -3.20 -4.38 -13.59
C ALA A 66 -3.46 -5.12 -12.26
N GLY A 67 -4.65 -5.71 -12.10
CA GLY A 67 -5.01 -6.53 -10.95
C GLY A 67 -4.14 -7.79 -10.82
N PHE A 68 -3.90 -8.50 -11.90
CA PHE A 68 -3.01 -9.67 -11.91
C PHE A 68 -1.56 -9.29 -11.63
N ILE A 69 -1.06 -8.19 -12.22
CA ILE A 69 0.29 -7.69 -11.93
C ILE A 69 0.42 -7.33 -10.45
N LEU A 70 -0.58 -6.67 -9.87
CA LEU A 70 -0.60 -6.34 -8.45
C LEU A 70 -0.62 -7.59 -7.58
N ALA A 71 -1.44 -8.60 -7.91
CA ALA A 71 -1.54 -9.87 -7.18
C ALA A 71 -0.21 -10.63 -7.18
N ILE A 72 0.45 -10.74 -8.33
CA ILE A 72 1.78 -11.34 -8.46
C ILE A 72 2.80 -10.54 -7.67
N GLY A 73 2.78 -9.21 -7.80
CA GLY A 73 3.69 -8.30 -7.11
C GLY A 73 3.61 -8.43 -5.60
N ILE A 74 2.40 -8.52 -5.01
CA ILE A 74 2.25 -8.70 -3.56
C ILE A 74 2.71 -10.08 -3.10
N PHE A 75 2.46 -11.11 -3.89
CA PHE A 75 2.94 -12.47 -3.61
C PHE A 75 4.49 -12.51 -3.59
N LEU A 76 5.14 -11.91 -4.58
CA LEU A 76 6.60 -11.79 -4.62
C LEU A 76 7.15 -10.97 -3.45
N CYS A 77 6.44 -9.91 -3.05
CA CYS A 77 6.81 -9.12 -1.87
C CYS A 77 6.78 -9.94 -0.58
N LEU A 78 5.76 -10.78 -0.40
CA LEU A 78 5.67 -11.66 0.76
C LEU A 78 6.82 -12.67 0.80
N ILE A 79 7.14 -13.28 -0.35
CA ILE A 79 8.31 -14.16 -0.47
C ILE A 79 9.59 -13.40 -0.10
N TYR A 80 9.77 -12.20 -0.67
CA TYR A 80 10.93 -11.38 -0.38
C TYR A 80 11.02 -10.98 1.10
N ALA A 81 9.90 -10.74 1.77
CA ALA A 81 9.87 -10.43 3.21
C ALA A 81 10.44 -11.58 4.08
N LEU A 82 10.34 -12.84 3.62
CA LEU A 82 10.91 -13.99 4.33
C LEU A 82 12.44 -14.02 4.22
N PHE A 83 13.01 -13.59 3.09
CA PHE A 83 14.43 -13.68 2.76
C PHE A 83 15.17 -12.33 2.83
N GLY A 84 14.45 -11.22 2.86
CA GLY A 84 14.98 -9.86 2.86
C GLY A 84 15.70 -9.46 4.15
N ASN A 85 16.18 -8.23 4.17
CA ASN A 85 16.87 -7.66 5.32
C ASN A 85 15.93 -7.46 6.53
N ASN A 86 16.51 -7.16 7.71
CA ASN A 86 15.72 -6.94 8.92
C ASN A 86 14.70 -5.79 8.77
N TYR A 87 14.98 -4.80 7.92
CA TYR A 87 14.08 -3.70 7.66
C TYR A 87 12.82 -4.16 6.92
N SER A 88 12.97 -5.03 5.91
CA SER A 88 11.84 -5.62 5.18
C SER A 88 10.99 -6.55 6.06
N LYS A 89 11.64 -7.30 6.97
CA LYS A 89 10.94 -8.21 7.90
C LYS A 89 10.09 -7.46 8.93
N GLN A 90 10.52 -6.30 9.39
CA GLN A 90 9.81 -5.49 10.37
C GLN A 90 8.45 -4.98 9.87
N ILE A 91 8.20 -4.94 8.56
CA ILE A 91 6.91 -4.57 8.00
C ILE A 91 5.82 -5.57 8.42
N PHE A 92 6.18 -6.86 8.54
CA PHE A 92 5.24 -7.95 8.85
C PHE A 92 5.24 -8.35 10.32
N VAL A 93 6.27 -7.97 11.07
CA VAL A 93 6.39 -8.31 12.50
C VAL A 93 6.09 -7.07 13.35
N ILE A 94 4.84 -6.90 13.72
CA ILE A 94 4.40 -5.81 14.60
C ILE A 94 4.56 -6.28 16.05
N PRO A 95 5.43 -5.67 16.88
CA PRO A 95 5.68 -6.13 18.25
C PRO A 95 4.61 -5.63 19.23
N ILE A 96 3.36 -6.05 19.02
CA ILE A 96 2.18 -5.63 19.82
C ILE A 96 2.29 -5.99 21.30
N TRP A 97 3.19 -6.91 21.67
CA TRP A 97 3.46 -7.30 23.06
C TRP A 97 4.38 -6.32 23.81
N GLN A 98 5.04 -5.38 23.10
CA GLN A 98 5.94 -4.40 23.71
C GLN A 98 5.19 -3.12 24.07
N LYS A 99 5.18 -2.73 25.35
CA LYS A 99 4.57 -1.48 25.81
C LYS A 99 5.22 -0.25 25.16
N SER A 100 6.53 -0.28 24.93
CA SER A 100 7.28 0.79 24.25
C SER A 100 6.77 1.05 22.85
N TRP A 101 6.34 0.01 22.12
CA TRP A 101 5.76 0.15 20.79
C TRP A 101 4.44 0.92 20.81
N TRP A 102 3.55 0.64 21.79
CA TRP A 102 2.30 1.37 21.96
C TRP A 102 2.53 2.84 22.34
N HIS A 103 3.52 3.13 23.20
CA HIS A 103 3.90 4.51 23.51
C HIS A 103 4.42 5.23 22.27
N GLY A 104 5.23 4.58 21.45
CA GLY A 104 5.67 5.10 20.16
C GLY A 104 4.49 5.38 19.23
N LEU A 105 3.56 4.43 19.06
CA LEU A 105 2.37 4.58 18.24
C LEU A 105 1.51 5.79 18.63
N ILE A 106 1.24 5.95 19.92
CA ILE A 106 0.45 7.09 20.44
C ILE A 106 1.21 8.39 20.22
N GLY A 107 2.53 8.41 20.48
CA GLY A 107 3.37 9.58 20.26
C GLY A 107 3.38 10.02 18.80
N ASP A 108 3.57 9.09 17.87
CA ASP A 108 3.53 9.37 16.44
C ASP A 108 2.15 9.91 16.02
N PHE A 109 1.07 9.29 16.49
CA PHE A 109 -0.28 9.73 16.21
C PHE A 109 -0.51 11.18 16.69
N ARG A 110 -0.07 11.52 17.89
CA ARG A 110 -0.15 12.89 18.45
C ARG A 110 0.67 13.88 17.62
N TRP A 111 1.86 13.47 17.17
CA TRP A 111 2.70 14.32 16.33
C TRP A 111 2.05 14.58 14.96
N TYR A 112 1.48 13.56 14.31
CA TYR A 112 0.79 13.74 13.02
C TYR A 112 -0.51 14.55 13.16
N LEU A 113 -1.15 14.58 14.33
CA LEU A 113 -2.29 15.44 14.65
C LEU A 113 -1.90 16.85 15.14
N PHE A 114 -0.64 17.25 15.03
CA PHE A 114 -0.11 18.55 15.49
C PHE A 114 -0.25 18.81 17.02
N ILE A 115 -0.49 17.77 17.82
CA ILE A 115 -0.57 17.89 19.28
C ILE A 115 0.84 18.07 19.85
N ASP A 116 1.79 17.23 19.39
CA ASP A 116 3.19 17.32 19.78
C ASP A 116 3.99 18.15 18.74
N LYS A 117 4.88 19.01 19.22
CA LYS A 117 5.66 19.93 18.38
C LYS A 117 6.90 19.28 17.75
N THR A 118 7.42 18.23 18.37
CA THR A 118 8.66 17.57 17.96
C THR A 118 8.37 16.12 17.57
N PRO A 119 8.98 15.62 16.44
CA PRO A 119 8.82 14.25 16.05
C PRO A 119 9.51 13.31 17.04
N HIS A 120 8.92 12.15 17.25
CA HIS A 120 9.58 11.07 17.96
C HIS A 120 10.66 10.44 17.09
N VAL A 121 11.85 10.26 17.63
CA VAL A 121 12.98 9.67 16.89
C VAL A 121 12.91 8.15 17.03
N HIS A 122 12.62 7.47 15.92
CA HIS A 122 12.66 6.01 15.83
C HIS A 122 13.94 5.58 15.11
N TYR A 123 14.67 4.63 15.70
CA TYR A 123 15.85 4.03 15.08
C TYR A 123 15.47 3.04 13.98
N ASP A 124 14.34 2.36 14.15
CA ASP A 124 13.74 1.39 13.25
C ASP A 124 12.53 2.00 12.52
N HIS A 125 11.53 1.16 12.18
CA HIS A 125 10.29 1.66 11.61
C HIS A 125 9.48 2.43 12.65
N ASN A 126 8.90 3.53 12.19
CA ASN A 126 7.88 4.27 12.91
C ASN A 126 6.66 3.33 13.15
N PRO A 127 6.18 3.13 14.41
CA PRO A 127 5.07 2.24 14.73
C PRO A 127 3.79 2.55 13.94
N LEU A 128 3.48 3.83 13.73
CA LEU A 128 2.30 4.22 12.95
C LEU A 128 2.46 3.86 11.46
N ALA A 129 3.67 4.00 10.90
CA ALA A 129 3.95 3.55 9.54
C ALA A 129 3.84 2.02 9.40
N GLN A 130 4.25 1.24 10.42
CA GLN A 130 4.06 -0.22 10.42
C GLN A 130 2.58 -0.60 10.35
N VAL A 131 1.73 0.02 11.18
CA VAL A 131 0.28 -0.20 11.15
C VAL A 131 -0.31 0.18 9.80
N GLY A 132 0.09 1.33 9.25
CA GLY A 132 -0.35 1.80 7.94
C GLY A 132 0.02 0.83 6.81
N MET A 133 1.28 0.37 6.77
CA MET A 133 1.76 -0.59 5.78
C MET A 133 1.04 -1.94 5.88
N PHE A 134 0.87 -2.46 7.09
CA PHE A 134 0.14 -3.70 7.34
C PHE A 134 -1.32 -3.58 6.88
N GLY A 135 -1.99 -2.47 7.23
CA GLY A 135 -3.35 -2.18 6.78
C GLY A 135 -3.47 -2.07 5.26
N CYS A 136 -2.50 -1.44 4.60
CA CYS A 136 -2.44 -1.34 3.14
C CYS A 136 -2.30 -2.72 2.48
N ILE A 137 -1.39 -3.55 2.97
CA ILE A 137 -1.19 -4.92 2.48
C ILE A 137 -2.48 -5.73 2.65
N PHE A 138 -3.13 -5.64 3.81
CA PHE A 138 -4.41 -6.30 4.05
C PHE A 138 -5.49 -5.82 3.06
N LEU A 139 -5.60 -4.50 2.82
CA LEU A 139 -6.53 -3.96 1.84
C LEU A 139 -6.23 -4.44 0.41
N ILE A 140 -4.97 -4.52 0.01
CA ILE A 140 -4.59 -5.04 -1.31
C ILE A 140 -4.97 -6.53 -1.43
N PHE A 141 -4.76 -7.33 -0.39
CA PHE A 141 -5.23 -8.72 -0.37
C PHE A 141 -6.74 -8.81 -0.50
N PHE A 142 -7.46 -8.03 0.27
CA PHE A 142 -8.92 -7.97 0.21
C PHE A 142 -9.41 -7.59 -1.20
N MET A 143 -8.81 -6.56 -1.81
CA MET A 143 -9.14 -6.13 -3.16
C MET A 143 -8.80 -7.18 -4.22
N THR A 144 -7.65 -7.83 -4.10
CA THR A 144 -7.26 -8.91 -5.01
C THR A 144 -8.22 -10.09 -4.90
N PHE A 145 -8.58 -10.47 -3.68
CA PHE A 145 -9.47 -11.59 -3.42
C PHE A 145 -10.89 -11.32 -3.94
N THR A 146 -11.47 -10.16 -3.61
CA THR A 146 -12.80 -9.78 -4.09
C THR A 146 -12.81 -9.58 -5.60
N GLY A 147 -11.76 -8.99 -6.17
CA GLY A 147 -11.58 -8.82 -7.61
C GLY A 147 -11.49 -10.16 -8.35
N MET A 148 -10.75 -11.13 -7.80
CA MET A 148 -10.68 -12.48 -8.35
C MET A 148 -12.02 -13.18 -8.30
N GLY A 149 -12.79 -13.06 -7.20
CA GLY A 149 -14.15 -13.57 -7.11
C GLY A 149 -15.05 -13.04 -8.22
N MET A 150 -15.04 -11.71 -8.44
CA MET A 150 -15.82 -11.10 -9.52
C MET A 150 -15.35 -11.52 -10.92
N PHE A 151 -14.04 -11.70 -11.11
CA PHE A 151 -13.48 -12.18 -12.37
C PHE A 151 -13.95 -13.61 -12.69
N ILE A 152 -13.93 -14.51 -11.69
CA ILE A 152 -14.42 -15.89 -11.84
C ILE A 152 -15.93 -15.91 -12.11
N MET A 153 -16.70 -15.09 -11.38
CA MET A 153 -18.16 -14.97 -11.56
C MET A 153 -18.53 -14.52 -12.98
N SER A 154 -17.68 -13.70 -13.62
CA SER A 154 -17.92 -13.20 -14.97
C SER A 154 -17.30 -14.05 -16.07
N SER A 155 -16.65 -15.16 -15.75
CA SER A 155 -15.93 -16.01 -16.72
C SER A 155 -16.82 -17.13 -17.25
N ASP A 156 -16.81 -17.29 -18.59
CA ASP A 156 -17.45 -18.42 -19.28
C ASP A 156 -16.51 -19.63 -19.44
N ASN A 157 -15.29 -19.58 -18.89
CA ASN A 157 -14.32 -20.67 -19.00
C ASN A 157 -14.60 -21.73 -17.92
N PRO A 158 -15.08 -22.96 -18.29
CA PRO A 158 -15.45 -23.99 -17.32
C PRO A 158 -14.28 -24.47 -16.46
N TRP A 159 -13.07 -24.53 -17.02
CA TRP A 159 -11.89 -24.94 -16.27
C TRP A 159 -11.53 -23.91 -15.18
N LEU A 160 -11.57 -22.62 -15.50
CA LEU A 160 -11.28 -21.56 -14.56
C LEU A 160 -12.31 -21.52 -13.43
N VAL A 161 -13.59 -21.59 -13.77
CA VAL A 161 -14.69 -21.59 -12.79
C VAL A 161 -14.57 -22.82 -11.89
N HIS A 162 -14.37 -24.02 -12.45
CA HIS A 162 -14.26 -25.23 -11.66
C HIS A 162 -13.04 -25.23 -10.73
N THR A 163 -11.88 -24.78 -11.23
CA THR A 163 -10.64 -24.82 -10.46
C THR A 163 -10.64 -23.80 -9.30
N PHE A 164 -11.25 -22.63 -9.51
CA PHE A 164 -11.21 -21.52 -8.55
C PHE A 164 -12.57 -21.23 -7.91
N HIS A 165 -13.54 -22.14 -8.02
CA HIS A 165 -14.88 -21.97 -7.42
C HIS A 165 -14.81 -21.67 -5.91
N TRP A 166 -13.87 -22.29 -5.20
CA TRP A 166 -13.64 -22.05 -3.79
C TRP A 166 -13.36 -20.59 -3.43
N VAL A 167 -12.69 -19.82 -4.35
CA VAL A 167 -12.45 -18.37 -4.17
C VAL A 167 -13.77 -17.63 -4.17
N LEU A 168 -14.68 -18.04 -5.05
CA LEU A 168 -16.02 -17.45 -5.14
C LEU A 168 -16.85 -17.77 -3.90
N ASP A 169 -16.79 -19.01 -3.41
CA ASP A 169 -17.49 -19.45 -2.20
C ASP A 169 -17.04 -18.66 -0.96
N VAL A 170 -15.73 -18.50 -0.78
CA VAL A 170 -15.19 -17.69 0.32
C VAL A 170 -15.53 -16.20 0.13
N ALA A 171 -15.48 -15.69 -1.11
CA ALA A 171 -15.85 -14.32 -1.40
C ALA A 171 -17.32 -14.05 -1.06
N TYR A 172 -18.21 -14.98 -1.35
CA TYR A 172 -19.63 -14.89 -0.96
C TYR A 172 -19.84 -15.04 0.54
N TRP A 173 -19.07 -15.91 1.19
CA TRP A 173 -19.14 -16.05 2.65
C TRP A 173 -18.76 -14.74 3.37
N VAL A 174 -17.74 -14.02 2.87
CA VAL A 174 -17.29 -12.74 3.43
C VAL A 174 -18.16 -11.58 2.98
N GLY A 175 -18.54 -11.54 1.70
CA GLY A 175 -19.17 -10.39 1.04
C GLY A 175 -20.68 -10.53 0.83
N GLY A 176 -21.29 -11.68 1.12
CA GLY A 176 -22.71 -11.92 0.82
C GLY A 176 -22.95 -12.42 -0.60
N ASN A 177 -23.85 -11.78 -1.34
CA ASN A 177 -24.13 -12.14 -2.74
C ASN A 177 -23.23 -11.37 -3.73
N GLY A 178 -23.41 -11.60 -5.03
CA GLY A 178 -22.60 -10.95 -6.08
C GLY A 178 -22.71 -9.42 -6.09
N ILE A 179 -23.87 -8.84 -5.74
CA ILE A 179 -24.05 -7.38 -5.64
C ILE A 179 -23.27 -6.86 -4.44
N ASP A 180 -23.32 -7.55 -3.31
CA ASP A 180 -22.57 -7.17 -2.11
C ASP A 180 -21.08 -7.27 -2.36
N LEU A 181 -20.62 -8.26 -3.10
CA LEU A 181 -19.20 -8.40 -3.48
C LEU A 181 -18.69 -7.20 -4.29
N HIS A 182 -19.50 -6.68 -5.25
CA HIS A 182 -19.19 -5.46 -5.98
C HIS A 182 -19.15 -4.24 -5.06
N ASN A 183 -20.08 -4.14 -4.11
CA ASN A 183 -20.14 -3.04 -3.14
C ASN A 183 -18.91 -3.07 -2.21
N TRP A 184 -18.52 -4.24 -1.72
CA TRP A 184 -17.32 -4.40 -0.90
C TRP A 184 -16.04 -4.07 -1.64
N HIS A 185 -15.93 -4.48 -2.91
CA HIS A 185 -14.78 -4.12 -3.74
C HIS A 185 -14.70 -2.61 -3.98
N ARG A 186 -15.84 -1.96 -4.25
CA ARG A 186 -15.91 -0.49 -4.37
C ARG A 186 -15.57 0.22 -3.08
N LEU A 187 -16.06 -0.26 -1.94
CA LEU A 187 -15.73 0.28 -0.63
C LEU A 187 -14.23 0.15 -0.33
N GLY A 188 -13.65 -1.00 -0.66
CA GLY A 188 -12.19 -1.21 -0.55
C GLY A 188 -11.39 -0.21 -1.39
N MET A 189 -11.84 0.13 -2.59
CA MET A 189 -11.22 1.18 -3.41
C MET A 189 -11.23 2.53 -2.68
N LEU A 190 -12.34 2.91 -2.05
CA LEU A 190 -12.44 4.15 -1.27
C LEU A 190 -11.48 4.16 -0.08
N PHE A 191 -11.33 3.02 0.62
CA PHE A 191 -10.33 2.90 1.69
C PHE A 191 -8.89 3.00 1.17
N ILE A 192 -8.58 2.47 -0.01
CA ILE A 192 -7.27 2.65 -0.63
C ILE A 192 -7.02 4.13 -0.98
N ILE A 193 -8.01 4.82 -1.52
CA ILE A 193 -7.90 6.27 -1.81
C ILE A 193 -7.65 7.05 -0.53
N ALA A 194 -8.41 6.79 0.53
CA ALA A 194 -8.21 7.42 1.84
C ALA A 194 -6.80 7.12 2.39
N PHE A 195 -6.35 5.87 2.29
CA PHE A 195 -5.01 5.49 2.67
C PHE A 195 -3.95 6.27 1.89
N ILE A 196 -4.07 6.42 0.56
CA ILE A 196 -3.13 7.17 -0.26
C ILE A 196 -3.04 8.62 0.20
N ILE A 197 -4.16 9.27 0.47
CA ILE A 197 -4.18 10.66 0.95
C ILE A 197 -3.44 10.79 2.29
N ILE A 198 -3.73 9.90 3.23
CA ILE A 198 -3.08 9.88 4.55
C ILE A 198 -1.58 9.57 4.38
N HIS A 199 -1.23 8.60 3.55
CA HIS A 199 0.15 8.21 3.29
C HIS A 199 0.97 9.37 2.71
N LEU A 200 0.46 10.06 1.70
CA LEU A 200 1.12 11.23 1.12
C LEU A 200 1.30 12.35 2.15
N TYR A 201 0.26 12.61 2.95
CA TYR A 201 0.36 13.58 4.03
C TYR A 201 1.49 13.23 5.03
N MET A 202 1.52 11.97 5.48
CA MET A 202 2.53 11.49 6.44
C MET A 202 3.95 11.59 5.87
N VAL A 203 4.14 11.17 4.62
CA VAL A 203 5.44 11.18 3.94
C VAL A 203 5.95 12.60 3.74
N ILE A 204 5.10 13.52 3.26
CA ILE A 204 5.46 14.94 3.06
C ILE A 204 5.79 15.60 4.41
N ARG A 205 4.98 15.34 5.43
CA ARG A 205 5.22 15.89 6.77
C ARG A 205 6.54 15.40 7.35
N GLU A 206 6.84 14.11 7.19
CA GLU A 206 8.10 13.52 7.68
C GLU A 206 9.31 14.08 6.92
N GLU A 207 9.20 14.31 5.62
CA GLU A 207 10.26 14.89 4.81
C GLU A 207 10.56 16.32 5.24
N ILE A 208 9.51 17.17 5.39
CA ILE A 208 9.65 18.60 5.67
C ILE A 208 9.93 18.86 7.15
N MET A 209 9.07 18.35 8.04
CA MET A 209 9.12 18.69 9.47
C MET A 209 10.00 17.72 10.27
N GLY A 210 10.09 16.46 9.86
CA GLY A 210 11.01 15.46 10.42
C GLY A 210 12.46 15.66 9.97
N ASN A 211 12.70 16.50 8.93
CA ASN A 211 14.02 16.66 8.30
C ASN A 211 14.64 15.31 7.91
N THR A 212 13.85 14.46 7.29
CA THR A 212 14.28 13.14 6.79
C THR A 212 14.35 13.16 5.26
N THR A 213 14.89 12.10 4.66
CA THR A 213 15.01 11.96 3.22
C THR A 213 14.25 10.71 2.74
N LEU A 214 13.00 10.53 3.22
CA LEU A 214 12.20 9.35 2.91
C LEU A 214 11.79 9.29 1.44
N VAL A 215 11.36 10.41 0.88
CA VAL A 215 10.98 10.48 -0.55
C VAL A 215 12.19 10.17 -1.42
N SER A 216 13.32 10.83 -1.16
CA SER A 216 14.57 10.56 -1.89
C SER A 216 15.02 9.11 -1.75
N ALA A 217 14.85 8.51 -0.56
CA ALA A 217 15.22 7.12 -0.32
C ALA A 217 14.39 6.13 -1.15
N MET A 218 13.14 6.46 -1.49
CA MET A 218 12.32 5.63 -2.40
C MET A 218 12.80 5.67 -3.86
N PHE A 219 13.68 6.61 -4.22
CA PHE A 219 14.32 6.65 -5.54
C PHE A 219 15.74 6.09 -5.53
N ASN A 220 16.57 6.51 -4.58
CA ASN A 220 18.00 6.19 -4.56
C ASN A 220 18.40 5.10 -3.54
N GLY A 221 17.54 4.76 -2.58
CA GLY A 221 17.78 3.78 -1.52
C GLY A 221 18.46 4.32 -0.27
N PHE A 222 18.93 5.57 -0.27
CA PHE A 222 19.72 6.15 0.82
C PHE A 222 18.87 7.08 1.69
N LYS A 223 18.86 6.82 2.99
CA LYS A 223 18.26 7.69 4.01
C LYS A 223 19.35 8.40 4.81
N LEU A 224 19.20 9.69 5.04
CA LEU A 224 20.06 10.43 5.98
C LEU A 224 19.64 10.11 7.41
N VAL A 225 20.59 9.59 8.18
CA VAL A 225 20.39 9.24 9.59
C VAL A 225 21.21 10.19 10.44
N ARG A 226 20.59 10.85 11.41
CA ARG A 226 21.30 11.70 12.39
C ARG A 226 22.18 10.83 13.27
N LEU A 227 23.47 11.18 13.35
CA LEU A 227 24.39 10.54 14.30
C LEU A 227 24.13 11.12 15.69
N ILE A 228 23.24 10.47 16.47
CA ILE A 228 23.10 10.80 17.88
C ILE A 228 24.31 10.21 18.59
N LYS A 229 25.11 11.08 19.26
CA LYS A 229 26.16 10.60 20.18
C LYS A 229 25.49 9.70 21.22
N GLN A 230 25.87 8.42 21.23
CA GLN A 230 25.47 7.56 22.35
C GLN A 230 25.97 8.18 23.65
N PRO A 231 25.14 8.27 24.70
CA PRO A 231 25.63 8.67 26.01
C PRO A 231 26.74 7.68 26.38
N LYS A 232 27.92 8.20 26.73
CA LYS A 232 29.01 7.37 27.26
C LYS A 232 28.44 6.56 28.43
N LYS A 233 28.45 5.23 28.31
CA LYS A 233 28.25 4.36 29.47
C LYS A 233 29.39 4.63 30.42
N ASN A 234 29.11 5.33 31.52
CA ASN A 234 29.97 5.38 32.67
C ASN A 234 29.85 4.07 33.46
#